data_5035b36ad5b8571c03b583529a2203f6
#
_entry.id   5035b36ad5b8571c03b583529a2203f6
#
_cell.length_a   1.000
_cell.length_b   1.000
_cell.length_c   1.000
_cell.angle_alpha   90.00
_cell.angle_beta   90.00
_cell.angle_gamma   90.00
#
_symmetry.space_group_name_H-M   'P 1'
#
loop_
_entity.id
_entity.type
_entity.pdbx_description
1 polymer ?
#
loop_
_entity_poly.entity_id
_entity_poly.type
_entity_poly.pdbx_seq_one_letter_code
_entity_poly.pdbx_strand_id
1 'polypeptide(L)'
;MVSKYLGGYSPDVQQQVQTLLDNQRSGDWLLRKYPQAHGLGSERALYDYAQAIKNEYMRSSSPISKVIYDDKIHIINNALGLHTYASRVQGKKLKSKNEIRVSSLFRKVPEPFLRMILVHELAHLREKDHGKAFYKLCCHMEPDYHQLEFELRLYLCHRDRFGDLW
;
A
#
# COMPACT_ATOMS: atom_id res chain seq x y z
N MET A 1 13.35 -8.20 -11.39
CA MET A 1 14.45 -8.54 -10.46
C MET A 1 13.99 -8.27 -9.03
N VAL A 2 14.27 -9.20 -8.16
CA VAL A 2 13.89 -9.13 -6.74
C VAL A 2 14.42 -7.87 -6.07
N SER A 3 15.66 -7.48 -6.35
CA SER A 3 16.28 -6.27 -5.79
C SER A 3 15.52 -4.97 -6.09
N LYS A 4 14.74 -4.94 -7.16
CA LYS A 4 13.91 -3.79 -7.52
C LYS A 4 12.90 -3.42 -6.42
N TYR A 5 12.31 -4.40 -5.79
CA TYR A 5 11.29 -4.20 -4.75
C TYR A 5 11.78 -4.53 -3.34
N LEU A 6 12.77 -5.40 -3.22
CA LEU A 6 13.25 -5.93 -1.95
C LEU A 6 14.68 -5.52 -1.61
N GLY A 7 15.20 -4.47 -2.25
CA GLY A 7 16.56 -4.01 -2.04
C GLY A 7 16.91 -3.59 -0.60
N GLY A 8 15.91 -3.20 0.18
CA GLY A 8 16.07 -2.87 1.59
C GLY A 8 16.04 -4.06 2.56
N TYR A 9 15.78 -5.27 2.04
CA TYR A 9 15.73 -6.50 2.84
C TYR A 9 17.06 -7.21 2.82
N SER A 10 17.26 -8.13 3.77
CA SER A 10 18.51 -8.89 3.85
C SER A 10 18.75 -9.74 2.59
N PRO A 11 20.02 -10.06 2.26
CA PRO A 11 20.32 -10.96 1.15
C PRO A 11 19.64 -12.32 1.28
N ASP A 12 19.50 -12.86 2.48
CA ASP A 12 18.82 -14.14 2.71
C ASP A 12 17.34 -14.07 2.32
N VAL A 13 16.64 -13.01 2.70
CA VAL A 13 15.23 -12.80 2.34
C VAL A 13 15.10 -12.65 0.82
N GLN A 14 15.97 -11.87 0.19
CA GLN A 14 15.98 -11.70 -1.26
C GLN A 14 16.19 -13.04 -1.98
N GLN A 15 17.11 -13.88 -1.47
CA GLN A 15 17.40 -15.20 -2.04
C GLN A 15 16.20 -16.15 -1.88
N GLN A 16 15.54 -16.14 -0.74
CA GLN A 16 14.34 -16.96 -0.53
C GLN A 16 13.22 -16.59 -1.51
N VAL A 17 13.01 -15.29 -1.71
CA VAL A 17 12.03 -14.81 -2.69
C VAL A 17 12.43 -15.21 -4.11
N GLN A 18 13.70 -15.05 -4.47
CA GLN A 18 14.21 -15.45 -5.78
C GLN A 18 13.97 -16.94 -6.04
N THR A 19 14.25 -17.78 -5.05
CA THR A 19 14.02 -19.23 -5.14
C THR A 19 12.54 -19.55 -5.33
N LEU A 20 11.68 -18.86 -4.60
CA LEU A 20 10.22 -19.02 -4.72
C LEU A 20 9.72 -18.67 -6.13
N LEU A 21 10.25 -17.58 -6.70
CA LEU A 21 9.94 -17.16 -8.08
C LEU A 21 10.47 -18.14 -9.11
N ASP A 22 11.71 -18.57 -8.98
CA ASP A 22 12.37 -19.49 -9.92
C ASP A 22 11.67 -20.86 -9.94
N ASN A 23 11.16 -21.31 -8.81
CA ASN A 23 10.39 -22.55 -8.69
C ASN A 23 8.90 -22.37 -9.06
N GLN A 24 8.50 -21.18 -9.52
CA GLN A 24 7.13 -20.84 -9.91
C GLN A 24 6.10 -21.10 -8.79
N ARG A 25 6.48 -20.89 -7.54
CA ARG A 25 5.63 -21.13 -6.36
C ARG A 25 5.07 -19.86 -5.72
N SER A 26 5.50 -18.69 -6.17
CA SER A 26 5.08 -17.41 -5.60
C SER A 26 3.56 -17.20 -5.73
N GLY A 27 2.98 -17.53 -6.87
CA GLY A 27 1.54 -17.42 -7.09
C GLY A 27 0.73 -18.32 -6.16
N ASP A 28 1.11 -19.59 -6.05
CA ASP A 28 0.43 -20.55 -5.16
C ASP A 28 0.53 -20.12 -3.69
N TRP A 29 1.70 -19.63 -3.28
CA TRP A 29 1.90 -19.12 -1.92
C TRP A 29 0.97 -17.95 -1.60
N LEU A 30 0.92 -16.98 -2.50
CA LEU A 30 0.06 -15.79 -2.33
C LEU A 30 -1.42 -16.14 -2.38
N LEU A 31 -1.86 -16.95 -3.34
CA LEU A 31 -3.26 -17.35 -3.48
C LEU A 31 -3.76 -18.23 -2.34
N ARG A 32 -2.88 -19.03 -1.74
CA ARG A 32 -3.23 -19.83 -0.56
C ARG A 32 -3.54 -18.93 0.63
N LYS A 33 -2.76 -17.88 0.80
CA LYS A 33 -2.95 -16.92 1.89
C LYS A 33 -4.08 -15.93 1.59
N TYR A 34 -4.19 -15.51 0.34
CA TYR A 34 -5.14 -14.50 -0.13
C TYR A 34 -5.87 -14.99 -1.38
N PRO A 35 -6.93 -15.79 -1.23
CA PRO A 35 -7.58 -16.42 -2.38
C PRO A 35 -8.35 -15.47 -3.29
N GLN A 36 -8.71 -14.29 -2.84
CA GLN A 36 -9.53 -13.36 -3.62
C GLN A 36 -9.14 -11.89 -3.41
N ALA A 37 -9.43 -11.09 -4.45
CA ALA A 37 -9.37 -9.65 -4.38
C ALA A 37 -10.55 -9.08 -3.57
N HIS A 38 -10.37 -7.86 -3.05
CA HIS A 38 -11.46 -7.14 -2.39
C HIS A 38 -12.53 -6.68 -3.39
N GLY A 39 -13.71 -6.32 -2.88
CA GLY A 39 -14.84 -5.82 -3.66
C GLY A 39 -15.01 -4.29 -3.65
N LEU A 40 -13.97 -3.53 -3.28
CA LEU A 40 -14.03 -2.08 -3.05
C LEU A 40 -13.54 -1.30 -4.27
N GLY A 41 -13.98 -1.66 -5.47
CA GLY A 41 -13.48 -1.08 -6.73
C GLY A 41 -14.01 0.31 -7.06
N SER A 42 -15.11 0.75 -6.45
CA SER A 42 -15.66 2.09 -6.68
C SER A 42 -14.98 3.13 -5.79
N GLU A 43 -14.93 4.38 -6.25
CA GLU A 43 -14.39 5.49 -5.45
C GLU A 43 -15.17 5.68 -4.15
N ARG A 44 -16.48 5.50 -4.19
CA ARG A 44 -17.34 5.62 -3.01
C ARG A 44 -17.00 4.57 -1.95
N ALA A 45 -16.88 3.31 -2.36
CA ALA A 45 -16.53 2.23 -1.45
C ALA A 45 -15.13 2.43 -0.87
N LEU A 46 -14.17 2.86 -1.69
CA LEU A 46 -12.81 3.16 -1.25
C LEU A 46 -12.79 4.30 -0.24
N TYR A 47 -13.50 5.39 -0.51
CA TYR A 47 -13.62 6.52 0.39
C TYR A 47 -14.23 6.11 1.73
N ASP A 48 -15.34 5.38 1.71
CA ASP A 48 -16.03 4.94 2.92
C ASP A 48 -15.14 4.01 3.76
N TYR A 49 -14.37 3.14 3.11
CA TYR A 49 -13.42 2.25 3.77
C TYR A 49 -12.29 3.02 4.44
N ALA A 50 -11.67 3.96 3.74
CA ALA A 50 -10.62 4.81 4.29
C ALA A 50 -11.14 5.69 5.44
N GLN A 51 -12.34 6.23 5.29
CA GLN A 51 -12.98 7.06 6.30
C GLN A 51 -13.28 6.26 7.58
N ALA A 52 -13.67 5.00 7.44
CA ALA A 52 -13.90 4.13 8.59
C ALA A 52 -12.62 3.89 9.40
N ILE A 53 -11.49 3.64 8.72
CA ILE A 53 -10.20 3.50 9.39
C ILE A 53 -9.81 4.79 10.10
N LYS A 54 -9.96 5.92 9.42
CA LYS A 54 -9.65 7.24 9.98
C LYS A 54 -10.49 7.53 11.23
N ASN A 55 -11.78 7.25 11.17
CA ASN A 55 -12.70 7.48 12.29
C ASN A 55 -12.38 6.62 13.50
N GLU A 56 -11.86 5.41 13.29
CA GLU A 56 -11.49 4.51 14.37
C GLU A 56 -10.20 4.98 15.08
N TYR A 57 -9.18 5.39 14.31
CA TYR A 57 -7.83 5.61 14.87
C TYR A 57 -7.36 7.05 14.83
N MET A 58 -7.92 7.88 13.96
CA MET A 58 -7.40 9.22 13.68
C MET A 58 -8.54 10.27 13.59
N ARG A 59 -9.55 10.14 14.45
CA ARG A 59 -10.75 10.98 14.39
C ARG A 59 -10.46 12.48 14.42
N SER A 60 -9.47 12.90 15.21
CA SER A 60 -9.09 14.31 15.36
C SER A 60 -8.16 14.83 14.27
N SER A 61 -7.70 13.97 13.35
CA SER A 61 -6.84 14.40 12.25
C SER A 61 -7.63 15.13 11.16
N SER A 62 -6.91 15.89 10.33
CA SER A 62 -7.51 16.68 9.24
C SER A 62 -8.47 15.84 8.38
N PRO A 63 -9.63 16.41 7.98
CA PRO A 63 -10.57 15.68 7.13
C PRO A 63 -9.98 15.29 5.80
N ILE A 64 -10.41 14.11 5.28
CA ILE A 64 -10.12 13.70 3.91
C ILE A 64 -11.28 14.11 3.01
N SER A 65 -10.95 14.74 1.86
CA SER A 65 -11.95 15.19 0.91
C SER A 65 -12.20 14.16 -0.20
N LYS A 66 -11.19 13.33 -0.52
CA LYS A 66 -11.23 12.42 -1.65
C LYS A 66 -10.26 11.27 -1.45
N VAL A 67 -10.68 10.07 -1.86
CA VAL A 67 -9.82 8.89 -1.91
C VAL A 67 -10.10 8.20 -3.24
N ILE A 68 -9.10 8.06 -4.09
CA ILE A 68 -9.27 7.51 -5.44
C ILE A 68 -8.15 6.54 -5.81
N TYR A 69 -8.49 5.64 -6.73
CA TYR A 69 -7.50 4.90 -7.51
C TYR A 69 -7.03 5.79 -8.67
N ASP A 70 -5.73 5.90 -8.85
CA ASP A 70 -5.14 6.77 -9.87
C ASP A 70 -4.19 5.98 -10.77
N ASP A 71 -4.54 5.88 -12.05
CA ASP A 71 -3.74 5.17 -13.05
C ASP A 71 -2.38 5.82 -13.32
N LYS A 72 -2.24 7.10 -12.99
CA LYS A 72 -0.99 7.87 -13.19
C LYS A 72 0.02 7.64 -12.09
N ILE A 73 -0.37 7.04 -10.98
CA ILE A 73 0.54 6.72 -9.90
C ILE A 73 1.21 5.39 -10.19
N HIS A 74 2.51 5.45 -10.36
CA HIS A 74 3.35 4.26 -10.46
C HIS A 74 3.88 3.91 -9.09
N ILE A 75 3.95 2.61 -8.81
CA ILE A 75 4.63 2.12 -7.63
C ILE A 75 6.11 2.22 -7.91
N ILE A 76 6.76 3.18 -7.24
CA ILE A 76 8.18 3.42 -7.40
C ILE A 76 8.89 2.74 -6.24
N ASN A 77 9.85 1.90 -6.55
CA ASN A 77 10.72 1.33 -5.56
C ASN A 77 11.79 2.35 -5.15
N ASN A 78 11.84 2.65 -3.87
CA ASN A 78 12.93 3.43 -3.27
C ASN A 78 13.38 2.74 -1.97
N ALA A 79 14.23 3.40 -1.19
CA ALA A 79 14.76 2.85 0.06
C ALA A 79 13.67 2.43 1.06
N LEU A 80 12.49 3.02 0.99
CA LEU A 80 11.33 2.70 1.83
C LEU A 80 10.22 1.98 1.06
N GLY A 81 10.35 1.90 -0.25
CA GLY A 81 9.63 1.04 -1.16
C GLY A 81 8.50 1.67 -1.93
N LEU A 82 7.47 2.14 -1.35
CA LEU A 82 6.29 2.55 -2.09
C LEU A 82 6.13 4.06 -2.07
N HIS A 83 6.07 4.64 -3.28
CA HIS A 83 5.57 5.99 -3.48
C HIS A 83 4.29 5.91 -4.28
N THR A 84 3.17 5.91 -3.59
CA THR A 84 1.86 5.75 -4.20
C THR A 84 1.01 6.99 -4.04
N TYR A 85 1.60 8.09 -3.61
CA TYR A 85 0.80 9.18 -3.14
C TYR A 85 1.19 10.52 -3.75
N ALA A 86 0.20 11.37 -3.97
CA ALA A 86 0.40 12.79 -4.18
C ALA A 86 -0.59 13.56 -3.30
N SER A 87 -0.09 14.26 -2.30
CA SER A 87 -0.89 15.28 -1.65
C SER A 87 -0.65 16.59 -2.41
N ARG A 88 -1.71 17.16 -2.97
CA ARG A 88 -1.64 18.46 -3.63
C ARG A 88 -2.26 19.53 -2.74
N VAL A 89 -1.43 20.48 -2.36
CA VAL A 89 -1.91 21.82 -1.98
C VAL A 89 -2.21 22.57 -3.28
N GLN A 90 -3.46 22.72 -3.64
CA GLN A 90 -3.84 23.58 -4.76
C GLN A 90 -4.16 24.99 -4.27
N GLY A 91 -3.30 25.96 -4.65
CA GLY A 91 -3.58 27.38 -4.66
C GLY A 91 -3.53 28.09 -3.31
N LYS A 92 -3.32 29.42 -3.34
CA LYS A 92 -3.20 30.35 -2.20
C LYS A 92 -4.47 30.52 -1.35
N LYS A 93 -5.52 29.76 -1.56
CA LYS A 93 -6.70 29.76 -0.70
C LYS A 93 -6.71 28.47 0.12
N LEU A 94 -6.43 28.63 1.38
CA LEU A 94 -6.48 27.73 2.52
C LEU A 94 -7.74 26.87 2.58
N LYS A 95 -7.89 25.93 1.68
CA LYS A 95 -8.63 24.70 1.92
C LYS A 95 -7.70 23.61 1.46
N SER A 96 -6.82 23.17 2.36
CA SER A 96 -6.04 21.95 2.17
C SER A 96 -7.04 20.79 2.10
N LYS A 97 -7.50 20.51 0.89
CA LYS A 97 -8.26 19.29 0.64
C LYS A 97 -7.21 18.17 0.68
N ASN A 98 -7.18 17.43 1.78
CA ASN A 98 -6.39 16.22 1.87
C ASN A 98 -6.98 15.18 0.93
N GLU A 99 -6.38 15.01 -0.21
CA GLU A 99 -6.73 13.95 -1.16
C GLU A 99 -5.77 12.78 -0.98
N ILE A 100 -6.33 11.58 -0.90
CA ILE A 100 -5.55 10.34 -0.92
C ILE A 100 -5.71 9.72 -2.29
N ARG A 101 -4.58 9.46 -2.93
CA ARG A 101 -4.51 8.78 -4.22
C ARG A 101 -3.65 7.55 -4.07
N VAL A 102 -4.18 6.40 -4.45
CA VAL A 102 -3.44 5.14 -4.47
C VAL A 102 -3.36 4.62 -5.90
N SER A 103 -2.30 3.88 -6.20
CA SER A 103 -2.18 3.28 -7.52
C SER A 103 -3.39 2.42 -7.85
N SER A 104 -3.82 2.46 -9.10
CA SER A 104 -4.91 1.60 -9.58
C SER A 104 -4.60 0.11 -9.46
N LEU A 105 -3.34 -0.27 -9.27
CA LEU A 105 -2.96 -1.65 -8.90
C LEU A 105 -3.75 -2.14 -7.69
N PHE A 106 -4.00 -1.28 -6.71
CA PHE A 106 -4.71 -1.64 -5.48
C PHE A 106 -6.20 -1.87 -5.66
N ARG A 107 -6.75 -1.66 -6.85
CA ARG A 107 -8.15 -1.97 -7.15
C ARG A 107 -8.40 -3.48 -7.20
N LYS A 108 -7.40 -4.26 -7.59
CA LYS A 108 -7.51 -5.70 -7.81
C LYS A 108 -6.48 -6.49 -6.99
N VAL A 109 -6.45 -6.24 -5.71
CA VAL A 109 -5.57 -6.95 -4.77
C VAL A 109 -6.41 -7.43 -3.58
N PRO A 110 -5.89 -8.33 -2.75
CA PRO A 110 -6.55 -8.69 -1.49
C PRO A 110 -6.79 -7.50 -0.59
N GLU A 111 -7.85 -7.53 0.19
CA GLU A 111 -8.20 -6.44 1.10
C GLU A 111 -7.06 -6.04 2.05
N PRO A 112 -6.28 -6.97 2.65
CA PRO A 112 -5.17 -6.58 3.52
C PRO A 112 -4.13 -5.67 2.83
N PHE A 113 -3.88 -5.85 1.54
CA PHE A 113 -2.97 -4.99 0.80
C PHE A 113 -3.55 -3.58 0.60
N LEU A 114 -4.84 -3.50 0.28
CA LEU A 114 -5.53 -2.22 0.20
C LEU A 114 -5.51 -1.51 1.57
N ARG A 115 -5.81 -2.23 2.63
CA ARG A 115 -5.76 -1.69 3.99
C ARG A 115 -4.37 -1.15 4.33
N MET A 116 -3.35 -1.91 4.02
CA MET A 116 -1.96 -1.50 4.29
C MET A 116 -1.61 -0.18 3.60
N ILE A 117 -1.93 -0.01 2.33
CA ILE A 117 -1.61 1.23 1.62
C ILE A 117 -2.46 2.40 2.10
N LEU A 118 -3.72 2.19 2.44
CA LEU A 118 -4.55 3.25 3.01
C LEU A 118 -4.07 3.67 4.39
N VAL A 119 -3.65 2.73 5.21
CA VAL A 119 -3.01 3.02 6.52
C VAL A 119 -1.75 3.86 6.32
N HIS A 120 -0.92 3.52 5.35
CA HIS A 120 0.27 4.29 4.99
C HIS A 120 -0.09 5.75 4.66
N GLU A 121 -1.05 5.95 3.77
CA GLU A 121 -1.48 7.28 3.34
C GLU A 121 -2.17 8.06 4.47
N LEU A 122 -2.99 7.41 5.27
CA LEU A 122 -3.64 8.03 6.43
C LEU A 122 -2.60 8.47 7.47
N ALA A 123 -1.57 7.68 7.70
CA ALA A 123 -0.50 8.04 8.64
C ALA A 123 0.20 9.34 8.24
N HIS A 124 0.30 9.63 6.95
CA HIS A 124 0.86 10.88 6.44
C HIS A 124 0.03 12.13 6.79
N LEU A 125 -1.18 11.98 7.25
CA LEU A 125 -1.95 13.10 7.78
C LEU A 125 -1.32 13.68 9.05
N ARG A 126 -0.55 12.88 9.77
CA ARG A 126 0.15 13.30 11.01
C ARG A 126 1.66 13.33 10.87
N GLU A 127 2.21 12.34 10.17
CA GLU A 127 3.64 12.10 10.07
C GLU A 127 4.08 12.19 8.62
N LYS A 128 4.74 13.28 8.26
CA LYS A 128 5.18 13.52 6.88
C LYS A 128 6.29 12.57 6.45
N ASP A 129 7.22 12.29 7.37
CA ASP A 129 8.40 11.49 7.09
C ASP A 129 8.19 10.04 7.53
N HIS A 130 8.82 9.11 6.81
CA HIS A 130 8.79 7.68 7.11
C HIS A 130 9.71 7.32 8.28
N GLY A 131 9.59 8.05 9.39
CA GLY A 131 10.37 7.82 10.59
C GLY A 131 9.70 6.85 11.56
N LYS A 132 10.28 6.75 12.74
CA LYS A 132 9.79 5.85 13.80
C LYS A 132 8.34 6.13 14.19
N ALA A 133 7.95 7.39 14.32
CA ALA A 133 6.59 7.79 14.68
C ALA A 133 5.59 7.39 13.60
N PHE A 134 5.95 7.53 12.32
CA PHE A 134 5.14 7.10 11.19
C PHE A 134 4.83 5.60 11.26
N TYR A 135 5.86 4.77 11.38
CA TYR A 135 5.66 3.31 11.42
C TYR A 135 4.95 2.85 12.69
N LYS A 136 5.17 3.52 13.81
CA LYS A 136 4.40 3.25 15.03
C LYS A 136 2.91 3.49 14.81
N LEU A 137 2.55 4.58 14.13
CA LEU A 137 1.16 4.88 13.79
C LEU A 137 0.58 3.87 12.81
N CYS A 138 1.33 3.50 11.76
CA CYS A 138 0.92 2.45 10.82
C CYS A 138 0.64 1.13 11.54
N CYS A 139 1.54 0.68 12.41
CA CYS A 139 1.37 -0.57 13.15
C CYS A 139 0.26 -0.50 14.20
N HIS A 140 -0.07 0.69 14.69
CA HIS A 140 -1.23 0.88 15.56
C HIS A 140 -2.54 0.66 14.79
N MET A 141 -2.63 1.17 13.57
CA MET A 141 -3.81 1.00 12.72
C MET A 141 -3.89 -0.39 12.07
N GLU A 142 -2.75 -1.00 11.79
CA GLU A 142 -2.62 -2.33 11.20
C GLU A 142 -1.41 -3.05 11.81
N PRO A 143 -1.62 -3.95 12.77
CA PRO A 143 -0.50 -4.66 13.44
C PRO A 143 0.42 -5.43 12.49
N ASP A 144 -0.10 -5.93 11.38
CA ASP A 144 0.66 -6.68 10.38
C ASP A 144 1.24 -5.80 9.26
N TYR A 145 1.29 -4.49 9.46
CA TYR A 145 1.71 -3.52 8.44
C TYR A 145 3.01 -3.92 7.73
N HIS A 146 4.06 -4.25 8.46
CA HIS A 146 5.36 -4.60 7.87
C HIS A 146 5.32 -5.90 7.09
N GLN A 147 4.58 -6.89 7.58
CA GLN A 147 4.40 -8.16 6.86
C GLN A 147 3.61 -7.96 5.57
N LEU A 148 2.56 -7.16 5.61
CA LEU A 148 1.76 -6.85 4.44
C LEU A 148 2.55 -6.07 3.39
N GLU A 149 3.39 -5.13 3.83
CA GLU A 149 4.30 -4.42 2.92
C GLU A 149 5.27 -5.38 2.24
N PHE A 150 5.85 -6.31 2.98
CA PHE A 150 6.72 -7.35 2.42
C PHE A 150 5.96 -8.21 1.39
N GLU A 151 4.79 -8.69 1.74
CA GLU A 151 3.99 -9.56 0.85
C GLU A 151 3.53 -8.81 -0.41
N LEU A 152 3.21 -7.53 -0.30
CA LEU A 152 2.94 -6.70 -1.49
C LEU A 152 4.16 -6.64 -2.40
N ARG A 153 5.36 -6.45 -1.84
CA ARG A 153 6.60 -6.42 -2.63
C ARG A 153 6.90 -7.77 -3.28
N LEU A 154 6.62 -8.87 -2.60
CA LEU A 154 6.68 -10.21 -3.17
C LEU A 154 5.71 -10.33 -4.36
N TYR A 155 4.48 -9.82 -4.20
CA TYR A 155 3.51 -9.80 -5.29
C TYR A 155 4.00 -8.97 -6.48
N LEU A 156 4.62 -7.82 -6.25
CA LEU A 156 5.17 -7.00 -7.32
C LEU A 156 6.28 -7.72 -8.09
N CYS A 157 7.13 -8.47 -7.41
CA CYS A 157 8.12 -9.35 -8.06
C CYS A 157 7.43 -10.42 -8.91
N HIS A 158 6.41 -11.06 -8.37
CA HIS A 158 5.62 -12.06 -9.08
C HIS A 158 4.96 -11.45 -10.32
N ARG A 159 4.32 -10.31 -10.15
CA ARG A 159 3.58 -9.62 -11.21
C ARG A 159 4.47 -9.22 -12.37
N ASP A 160 5.66 -8.71 -12.09
CA ASP A 160 6.62 -8.34 -13.14
C ASP A 160 7.04 -9.55 -13.98
N ARG A 161 7.06 -10.73 -13.40
CA ARG A 161 7.53 -11.95 -14.08
C ARG A 161 6.41 -12.79 -14.67
N PHE A 162 5.27 -12.89 -13.99
CA PHE A 162 4.19 -13.82 -14.33
C PHE A 162 2.84 -13.15 -14.61
N GLY A 163 2.69 -11.85 -14.30
CA GLY A 163 1.43 -11.14 -14.43
C GLY A 163 0.58 -11.11 -13.17
N ASP A 164 -0.63 -10.59 -13.30
CA ASP A 164 -1.56 -10.41 -12.20
C ASP A 164 -2.06 -11.75 -11.64
N LEU A 165 -2.33 -11.79 -10.33
CA LEU A 165 -2.94 -12.94 -9.65
C LEU A 165 -4.43 -12.76 -9.39
N TRP A 166 -4.87 -11.51 -9.25
CA TRP A 166 -6.24 -11.14 -8.92
C TRP A 166 -6.81 -10.16 -9.94
#